data_c81790c2da4e6238073f2c9bbf931f6d
#
_entry.id   c81790c2da4e6238073f2c9bbf931f6d
#
_cell.length_a   1.000
_cell.length_b   1.000
_cell.length_c   1.000
_cell.angle_alpha   90.00
_cell.angle_beta   90.00
_cell.angle_gamma   90.00
#
_symmetry.space_group_name_H-M   'P 1'
#
loop_
_entity.id
_entity.type
_entity.pdbx_description
1 polymer ?
#
loop_
_entity_poly.entity_id
_entity_poly.type
_entity_poly.pdbx_seq_one_letter_code
_entity_poly.pdbx_strand_id
1 'polypeptide(L)'
;TFFYTHLASHGYVIAAMDHVGNTAVELLSGQAAGDAESINRFMQSRPVDASFVIDQMLAGASDLDIDEDRIGMSGHSFGGWTTLKTVEKDTRIKAIMPLAPGGGGEVNDENPMASSLSFNWDRPIPCLYIVSDLDSIVPIAGIQNLYQRNPEPALAVVLTNADHFHFNDHVEAAQDGYKAFIEAANANADEETRRATNAILSVTKPSTELVPGSHAHKLINGLGVAHFDAHLNDHGGAADILQGDLPALLANQ
;
A
#
# COMPACT_ATOMS: atom_id res chain seq x y z
N THR A 1 -9.07 6.58 2.17
CA THR A 1 -10.52 6.40 1.90
C THR A 1 -10.90 6.72 0.46
N PHE A 2 -10.22 7.69 -0.23
CA PHE A 2 -10.54 8.06 -1.62
C PHE A 2 -10.68 6.83 -2.54
N PHE A 3 -9.73 5.89 -2.46
CA PHE A 3 -9.74 4.68 -3.29
C PHE A 3 -10.88 3.72 -2.92
N TYR A 4 -11.16 3.55 -1.63
CA TYR A 4 -12.21 2.65 -1.17
C TYR A 4 -13.61 3.16 -1.55
N THR A 5 -13.86 4.46 -1.41
CA THR A 5 -15.13 5.05 -1.86
C THR A 5 -15.29 4.98 -3.38
N HIS A 6 -14.19 5.08 -4.11
CA HIS A 6 -14.22 4.92 -5.57
C HIS A 6 -14.58 3.48 -5.97
N LEU A 7 -13.93 2.47 -5.40
CA LEU A 7 -14.27 1.06 -5.65
C LEU A 7 -15.73 0.77 -5.26
N ALA A 8 -16.21 1.28 -4.12
CA ALA A 8 -17.61 1.12 -3.71
C ALA A 8 -18.58 1.73 -4.72
N SER A 9 -18.25 2.87 -5.35
CA SER A 9 -19.05 3.47 -6.41
C SER A 9 -19.11 2.62 -7.70
N HIS A 10 -18.21 1.65 -7.85
CA HIS A 10 -18.17 0.67 -8.93
C HIS A 10 -18.76 -0.69 -8.54
N GLY A 11 -19.46 -0.75 -7.41
CA GLY A 11 -20.20 -1.94 -6.98
C GLY A 11 -19.41 -2.93 -6.11
N TYR A 12 -18.20 -2.58 -5.71
CA TYR A 12 -17.43 -3.40 -4.76
C TYR A 12 -17.93 -3.20 -3.33
N VAL A 13 -18.01 -4.28 -2.58
CA VAL A 13 -18.16 -4.24 -1.12
C VAL A 13 -16.79 -4.04 -0.50
N ILE A 14 -16.64 -3.02 0.33
CA ILE A 14 -15.36 -2.66 0.94
C ILE A 14 -15.41 -2.92 2.45
N ALA A 15 -14.48 -3.73 2.93
CA ALA A 15 -14.18 -3.89 4.34
C ALA A 15 -12.80 -3.30 4.65
N ALA A 16 -12.76 -2.23 5.42
CA ALA A 16 -11.52 -1.61 5.88
C ALA A 16 -11.42 -1.78 7.40
N MET A 17 -10.27 -2.23 7.88
CA MET A 17 -10.06 -2.53 9.28
C MET A 17 -9.05 -1.61 9.94
N ASP A 18 -9.28 -1.30 11.20
CA ASP A 18 -8.28 -0.72 12.09
C ASP A 18 -7.53 -1.85 12.81
N HIS A 19 -6.20 -1.81 12.75
CA HIS A 19 -5.36 -2.72 13.51
C HIS A 19 -5.09 -2.13 14.91
N VAL A 20 -5.65 -2.73 15.95
CA VAL A 20 -5.52 -2.26 17.34
C VAL A 20 -4.05 -2.14 17.74
N GLY A 21 -3.70 -0.99 18.30
CA GLY A 21 -2.32 -0.64 18.67
C GLY A 21 -1.49 -0.05 17.53
N ASN A 22 -2.03 0.00 16.29
CA ASN A 22 -1.33 0.50 15.10
C ASN A 22 -2.25 1.36 14.21
N THR A 23 -3.13 2.13 14.82
CA THR A 23 -3.98 3.09 14.11
C THR A 23 -3.27 4.44 13.96
N ALA A 24 -3.72 5.26 13.02
CA ALA A 24 -3.20 6.63 12.85
C ALA A 24 -3.39 7.48 14.13
N VAL A 25 -4.49 7.28 14.86
CA VAL A 25 -4.77 7.97 16.12
C VAL A 25 -3.77 7.59 17.19
N GLU A 26 -3.49 6.29 17.35
CA GLU A 26 -2.50 5.80 18.32
C GLU A 26 -1.09 6.26 17.98
N LEU A 27 -0.73 6.27 16.69
CA LEU A 27 0.56 6.75 16.22
C LEU A 27 0.74 8.25 16.50
N LEU A 28 -0.25 9.08 16.17
CA LEU A 28 -0.20 10.53 16.39
C LEU A 28 -0.27 10.94 17.87
N SER A 29 -0.93 10.12 18.70
CA SER A 29 -1.00 10.36 20.16
C SER A 29 0.23 9.84 20.91
N GLY A 30 1.19 9.20 20.22
CA GLY A 30 2.36 8.58 20.84
C GLY A 30 2.03 7.30 21.64
N GLN A 31 0.84 6.73 21.45
CA GLN A 31 0.43 5.48 22.09
C GLN A 31 0.85 4.24 21.29
N ALA A 32 1.06 4.41 19.98
CA ALA A 32 1.63 3.34 19.15
C ALA A 32 3.14 3.30 19.36
N ALA A 33 3.65 2.17 19.83
CA ALA A 33 5.09 1.96 19.92
C ALA A 33 5.66 1.62 18.53
N GLY A 34 6.71 2.34 18.14
CA GLY A 34 7.48 2.09 16.91
C GLY A 34 8.72 1.22 17.14
N ASP A 35 8.85 0.59 18.30
CA ASP A 35 9.98 -0.28 18.61
C ASP A 35 9.88 -1.64 17.88
N ALA A 36 10.99 -2.35 17.81
CA ALA A 36 11.10 -3.62 17.09
C ALA A 36 10.12 -4.69 17.61
N GLU A 37 9.82 -4.72 18.91
CA GLU A 37 8.88 -5.67 19.50
C GLU A 37 7.46 -5.39 19.02
N SER A 38 7.04 -4.13 19.02
CA SER A 38 5.73 -3.71 18.51
C SER A 38 5.58 -3.96 17.02
N ILE A 39 6.59 -3.66 16.22
CA ILE A 39 6.60 -3.99 14.78
C ILE A 39 6.44 -5.49 14.56
N ASN A 40 7.20 -6.33 15.29
CA ASN A 40 7.07 -7.79 15.20
C ASN A 40 5.67 -8.28 15.58
N ARG A 41 5.08 -7.73 16.64
CA ARG A 41 3.71 -8.04 17.05
C ARG A 41 2.71 -7.69 15.94
N PHE A 42 2.82 -6.50 15.34
CA PHE A 42 1.95 -6.09 14.23
C PHE A 42 2.14 -6.96 12.98
N MET A 43 3.36 -7.36 12.68
CA MET A 43 3.63 -8.29 11.57
C MET A 43 2.96 -9.66 11.78
N GLN A 44 2.77 -10.08 13.02
CA GLN A 44 2.07 -11.33 13.34
C GLN A 44 0.55 -11.16 13.31
N SER A 45 0.02 -10.06 13.86
CA SER A 45 -1.42 -9.86 14.00
C SER A 45 -2.10 -9.41 12.71
N ARG A 46 -1.53 -8.46 11.95
CA ARG A 46 -2.19 -7.82 10.80
C ARG A 46 -2.68 -8.78 9.72
N PRO A 47 -1.92 -9.82 9.29
CA PRO A 47 -2.46 -10.81 8.35
C PRO A 47 -3.60 -11.65 8.94
N VAL A 48 -3.56 -11.91 10.26
CA VAL A 48 -4.63 -12.64 10.98
C VAL A 48 -5.89 -11.78 11.06
N ASP A 49 -5.74 -10.49 11.39
CA ASP A 49 -6.86 -9.54 11.42
C ASP A 49 -7.54 -9.47 10.04
N ALA A 50 -6.75 -9.41 8.96
CA ALA A 50 -7.29 -9.38 7.60
C ALA A 50 -8.09 -10.64 7.27
N SER A 51 -7.56 -11.83 7.56
CA SER A 51 -8.28 -13.08 7.36
C SER A 51 -9.54 -13.16 8.24
N PHE A 52 -9.47 -12.67 9.49
CA PHE A 52 -10.63 -12.61 10.37
C PHE A 52 -11.75 -11.70 9.81
N VAL A 53 -11.39 -10.55 9.22
CA VAL A 53 -12.41 -9.68 8.59
C VAL A 53 -13.06 -10.40 7.41
N ILE A 54 -12.32 -11.12 6.58
CA ILE A 54 -12.89 -11.94 5.51
C ILE A 54 -13.84 -13.00 6.09
N ASP A 55 -13.45 -13.69 7.17
CA ASP A 55 -14.31 -14.67 7.86
C ASP A 55 -15.62 -14.05 8.31
N GLN A 56 -15.58 -12.87 8.94
CA GLN A 56 -16.77 -12.19 9.45
C GLN A 56 -17.69 -11.72 8.32
N MET A 57 -17.12 -11.19 7.23
CA MET A 57 -17.90 -10.75 6.07
C MET A 57 -18.63 -11.92 5.42
N LEU A 58 -17.96 -13.04 5.21
CA LEU A 58 -18.55 -14.27 4.65
C LEU A 58 -19.56 -14.94 5.61
N ALA A 59 -19.39 -14.77 6.92
CA ALA A 59 -20.33 -15.25 7.92
C ALA A 59 -21.59 -14.37 8.07
N GLY A 60 -21.72 -13.29 7.25
CA GLY A 60 -22.88 -12.43 7.27
C GLY A 60 -22.80 -11.28 8.29
N ALA A 61 -21.61 -10.80 8.62
CA ALA A 61 -21.45 -9.59 9.44
C ALA A 61 -22.02 -8.31 8.76
N SER A 62 -22.29 -8.39 7.45
CA SER A 62 -23.07 -7.41 6.71
C SER A 62 -24.30 -8.10 6.10
N ASP A 63 -25.38 -7.35 5.86
CA ASP A 63 -26.57 -7.86 5.14
C ASP A 63 -26.33 -7.98 3.62
N LEU A 64 -25.06 -7.93 3.19
CA LEU A 64 -24.65 -7.99 1.78
C LEU A 64 -24.31 -9.42 1.40
N ASP A 65 -24.69 -9.81 0.18
CA ASP A 65 -24.30 -11.08 -0.43
C ASP A 65 -22.86 -10.96 -0.97
N ILE A 66 -21.92 -11.63 -0.33
CA ILE A 66 -20.49 -11.56 -0.65
C ILE A 66 -20.10 -12.80 -1.46
N ASP A 67 -19.55 -12.57 -2.63
CA ASP A 67 -18.99 -13.63 -3.46
C ASP A 67 -17.60 -14.04 -2.96
N GLU A 68 -17.50 -15.23 -2.38
CA GLU A 68 -16.24 -15.75 -1.82
C GLU A 68 -15.16 -16.04 -2.86
N ASP A 69 -15.53 -16.17 -4.13
CA ASP A 69 -14.60 -16.38 -5.25
C ASP A 69 -14.05 -15.08 -5.85
N ARG A 70 -14.53 -13.91 -5.38
CA ARG A 70 -14.15 -12.59 -5.92
C ARG A 70 -13.62 -11.64 -4.85
N ILE A 71 -12.68 -12.11 -4.05
CA ILE A 71 -12.07 -11.32 -2.98
C ILE A 71 -10.72 -10.74 -3.45
N GLY A 72 -10.62 -9.41 -3.44
CA GLY A 72 -9.38 -8.67 -3.64
C GLY A 72 -8.85 -8.07 -2.36
N MET A 73 -7.56 -7.75 -2.32
CA MET A 73 -6.95 -7.07 -1.18
C MET A 73 -6.02 -5.95 -1.63
N SER A 74 -6.08 -4.82 -0.96
CA SER A 74 -5.19 -3.67 -1.19
C SER A 74 -4.79 -3.03 0.13
N GLY A 75 -3.66 -2.35 0.13
CA GLY A 75 -3.21 -1.59 1.30
C GLY A 75 -2.00 -0.74 0.97
N HIS A 76 -1.84 0.37 1.71
CA HIS A 76 -0.74 1.31 1.56
C HIS A 76 0.34 1.06 2.62
N SER A 77 1.62 1.19 2.23
CA SER A 77 2.76 1.13 3.14
C SER A 77 2.82 -0.19 3.93
N PHE A 78 2.68 -0.16 5.25
CA PHE A 78 2.56 -1.37 6.07
C PHE A 78 1.30 -2.19 5.69
N GLY A 79 0.22 -1.55 5.23
CA GLY A 79 -0.95 -2.23 4.65
C GLY A 79 -0.62 -2.96 3.35
N GLY A 80 0.27 -2.41 2.52
CA GLY A 80 0.79 -3.08 1.33
C GLY A 80 1.60 -4.34 1.68
N TRP A 81 2.47 -4.26 2.70
CA TRP A 81 3.14 -5.43 3.26
C TRP A 81 2.13 -6.46 3.81
N THR A 82 1.12 -5.99 4.53
CA THR A 82 0.04 -6.85 5.05
C THR A 82 -0.67 -7.58 3.91
N THR A 83 -0.94 -6.90 2.80
CA THR A 83 -1.54 -7.48 1.58
C THR A 83 -0.68 -8.61 1.03
N LEU A 84 0.62 -8.36 0.83
CA LEU A 84 1.58 -9.37 0.36
C LEU A 84 1.71 -10.56 1.32
N LYS A 85 1.65 -10.29 2.62
CA LYS A 85 1.78 -11.34 3.65
C LYS A 85 0.53 -12.17 3.83
N THR A 86 -0.66 -11.55 3.74
CA THR A 86 -1.92 -12.26 3.93
C THR A 86 -2.16 -13.26 2.82
N VAL A 87 -1.87 -12.90 1.56
CA VAL A 87 -2.09 -13.77 0.40
C VAL A 87 -1.25 -15.06 0.43
N GLU A 88 -0.15 -15.08 1.19
CA GLU A 88 0.67 -16.29 1.40
C GLU A 88 -0.12 -17.39 2.13
N LYS A 89 -1.11 -17.02 2.93
CA LYS A 89 -1.84 -17.95 3.81
C LYS A 89 -3.33 -18.03 3.49
N ASP A 90 -3.93 -16.95 3.04
CA ASP A 90 -5.36 -16.90 2.76
C ASP A 90 -5.64 -17.11 1.26
N THR A 91 -6.11 -18.31 0.94
CA THR A 91 -6.35 -18.75 -0.45
C THR A 91 -7.61 -18.15 -1.08
N ARG A 92 -8.43 -17.46 -0.28
CA ARG A 92 -9.65 -16.79 -0.77
C ARG A 92 -9.34 -15.51 -1.55
N ILE A 93 -8.17 -14.90 -1.29
CA ILE A 93 -7.74 -13.69 -2.02
C ILE A 93 -7.32 -14.07 -3.44
N LYS A 94 -7.95 -13.44 -4.44
CA LYS A 94 -7.77 -13.76 -5.87
C LYS A 94 -6.97 -12.72 -6.64
N ALA A 95 -6.94 -11.47 -6.17
CA ALA A 95 -6.15 -10.40 -6.78
C ALA A 95 -5.66 -9.43 -5.69
N ILE A 96 -4.48 -8.84 -5.86
CA ILE A 96 -3.92 -7.91 -4.90
C ILE A 96 -3.36 -6.65 -5.54
N MET A 97 -3.44 -5.54 -4.78
CA MET A 97 -2.92 -4.24 -5.21
C MET A 97 -2.18 -3.57 -4.06
N PRO A 98 -0.90 -3.92 -3.81
CA PRO A 98 -0.08 -3.25 -2.83
C PRO A 98 0.33 -1.84 -3.31
N LEU A 99 0.06 -0.82 -2.47
CA LEU A 99 0.39 0.58 -2.72
C LEU A 99 1.62 0.96 -1.90
N ALA A 100 2.72 1.35 -2.56
CA ALA A 100 4.00 1.66 -1.92
C ALA A 100 4.31 0.73 -0.73
N PRO A 101 4.33 -0.60 -0.91
CA PRO A 101 4.37 -1.55 0.19
C PRO A 101 5.69 -1.50 0.96
N GLY A 102 5.62 -1.61 2.30
CA GLY A 102 6.78 -1.90 3.12
C GLY A 102 7.37 -3.28 2.85
N GLY A 103 8.53 -3.56 3.42
CA GLY A 103 9.20 -4.87 3.31
C GLY A 103 10.08 -5.03 2.09
N GLY A 104 10.38 -3.93 1.39
CA GLY A 104 11.40 -3.91 0.35
C GLY A 104 12.82 -3.85 0.91
N GLY A 105 13.82 -4.04 0.03
CA GLY A 105 15.23 -4.02 0.38
C GLY A 105 15.84 -5.40 0.61
N GLU A 106 16.98 -5.45 1.27
CA GLU A 106 17.71 -6.70 1.50
C GLU A 106 16.95 -7.64 2.44
N VAL A 107 17.01 -8.93 2.13
CA VAL A 107 16.44 -10.01 2.94
C VAL A 107 17.52 -10.47 3.92
N ASN A 108 17.47 -9.93 5.13
CA ASN A 108 18.40 -10.25 6.21
C ASN A 108 17.73 -10.04 7.58
N ASP A 109 18.44 -10.34 8.66
CA ASP A 109 17.91 -10.24 10.03
C ASP A 109 17.66 -8.79 10.48
N GLU A 110 18.27 -7.80 9.83
CA GLU A 110 18.09 -6.37 10.12
C GLU A 110 16.80 -5.84 9.45
N ASN A 111 16.23 -6.59 8.49
CA ASN A 111 15.00 -6.23 7.79
C ASN A 111 13.93 -7.33 7.95
N PRO A 112 13.29 -7.44 9.13
CA PRO A 112 12.32 -8.48 9.42
C PRO A 112 11.09 -8.44 8.51
N MET A 113 10.70 -7.26 8.01
CA MET A 113 9.60 -7.15 7.06
C MET A 113 9.93 -7.82 5.73
N ALA A 114 11.13 -7.60 5.18
CA ALA A 114 11.58 -8.23 3.93
C ALA A 114 11.76 -9.74 4.10
N SER A 115 12.35 -10.16 5.23
CA SER A 115 12.66 -11.56 5.53
C SER A 115 11.41 -12.40 5.79
N SER A 116 10.34 -11.78 6.28
CA SER A 116 9.07 -12.47 6.55
C SER A 116 8.25 -12.76 5.29
N LEU A 117 8.48 -12.04 4.19
CA LEU A 117 7.79 -12.28 2.92
C LEU A 117 8.47 -13.43 2.18
N SER A 118 7.78 -14.55 2.03
CA SER A 118 8.29 -15.73 1.33
C SER A 118 8.00 -15.70 -0.17
N PHE A 119 6.92 -15.03 -0.59
CA PHE A 119 6.38 -15.08 -1.95
C PHE A 119 6.10 -16.52 -2.45
N ASN A 120 6.00 -17.47 -1.53
CA ASN A 120 5.71 -18.85 -1.84
C ASN A 120 4.19 -19.03 -1.92
N TRP A 121 3.62 -18.57 -3.02
CA TRP A 121 2.19 -18.68 -3.29
C TRP A 121 1.93 -19.94 -4.12
N ASP A 122 1.10 -20.82 -3.62
CA ASP A 122 0.79 -22.11 -4.28
C ASP A 122 -0.10 -21.94 -5.52
N ARG A 123 -0.40 -20.68 -5.90
CA ARG A 123 -1.28 -20.32 -7.01
C ARG A 123 -0.86 -18.99 -7.65
N PRO A 124 -1.19 -18.75 -8.93
CA PRO A 124 -1.01 -17.44 -9.54
C PRO A 124 -1.97 -16.43 -8.91
N ILE A 125 -1.44 -15.29 -8.46
CA ILE A 125 -2.22 -14.17 -7.92
C ILE A 125 -1.87 -12.92 -8.70
N PRO A 126 -2.79 -12.36 -9.50
CA PRO A 126 -2.58 -11.09 -10.16
C PRO A 126 -2.24 -10.00 -9.15
N CYS A 127 -1.09 -9.35 -9.37
CA CYS A 127 -0.56 -8.35 -8.46
C CYS A 127 -0.26 -7.06 -9.22
N LEU A 128 -0.88 -5.95 -8.80
CA LEU A 128 -0.61 -4.62 -9.32
C LEU A 128 0.08 -3.78 -8.23
N TYR A 129 1.37 -3.54 -8.38
CA TYR A 129 2.07 -2.55 -7.57
C TYR A 129 1.81 -1.14 -8.12
N ILE A 130 1.39 -0.21 -7.27
CA ILE A 130 1.45 1.23 -7.58
C ILE A 130 2.39 1.88 -6.57
N VAL A 131 3.41 2.54 -7.07
CA VAL A 131 4.52 3.06 -6.27
C VAL A 131 4.91 4.46 -6.74
N SER A 132 5.68 5.19 -5.95
CA SER A 132 6.16 6.54 -6.28
C SER A 132 7.67 6.52 -6.53
N ASP A 133 8.14 7.35 -7.47
CA ASP A 133 9.57 7.47 -7.82
C ASP A 133 10.38 8.24 -6.78
N LEU A 134 9.74 9.14 -6.03
CA LEU A 134 10.36 9.98 -5.02
C LEU A 134 9.93 9.62 -3.59
N ASP A 135 9.50 8.38 -3.37
CA ASP A 135 9.07 7.91 -2.05
C ASP A 135 10.18 8.09 -1.00
N SER A 136 9.96 9.02 -0.08
CA SER A 136 10.91 9.39 0.98
C SER A 136 10.91 8.41 2.17
N ILE A 137 9.94 7.48 2.23
CA ILE A 137 9.78 6.51 3.31
C ILE A 137 10.10 5.09 2.84
N VAL A 138 9.59 4.70 1.66
CA VAL A 138 9.80 3.38 1.06
C VAL A 138 10.50 3.55 -0.29
N PRO A 139 11.84 3.60 -0.33
CA PRO A 139 12.58 3.87 -1.56
C PRO A 139 12.26 2.87 -2.68
N ILE A 140 12.13 3.36 -3.91
CA ILE A 140 11.77 2.56 -5.09
C ILE A 140 12.70 1.37 -5.32
N ALA A 141 13.97 1.46 -4.93
CA ALA A 141 14.91 0.35 -5.01
C ALA A 141 14.46 -0.87 -4.18
N GLY A 142 13.83 -0.63 -3.02
CA GLY A 142 13.23 -1.68 -2.21
C GLY A 142 12.03 -2.34 -2.90
N ILE A 143 11.21 -1.54 -3.58
CA ILE A 143 10.07 -2.04 -4.35
C ILE A 143 10.53 -2.91 -5.52
N GLN A 144 11.61 -2.55 -6.19
CA GLN A 144 12.18 -3.39 -7.26
C GLN A 144 12.53 -4.79 -6.75
N ASN A 145 13.08 -4.90 -5.53
CA ASN A 145 13.34 -6.20 -4.91
C ASN A 145 12.05 -6.99 -4.65
N LEU A 146 11.01 -6.35 -4.13
CA LEU A 146 9.70 -7.00 -3.94
C LEU A 146 9.12 -7.50 -5.27
N TYR A 147 9.13 -6.66 -6.29
CA TYR A 147 8.63 -6.98 -7.62
C TYR A 147 9.38 -8.16 -8.25
N GLN A 148 10.71 -8.20 -8.13
CA GLN A 148 11.53 -9.30 -8.65
C GLN A 148 11.27 -10.65 -7.96
N ARG A 149 10.84 -10.62 -6.69
CA ARG A 149 10.50 -11.81 -5.92
C ARG A 149 9.05 -12.24 -6.10
N ASN A 150 8.19 -11.35 -6.63
CA ASN A 150 6.77 -11.63 -6.80
C ASN A 150 6.54 -12.67 -7.89
N PRO A 151 5.77 -13.73 -7.64
CA PRO A 151 5.35 -14.65 -8.68
C PRO A 151 4.52 -13.95 -9.76
N GLU A 152 4.63 -14.38 -11.01
CA GLU A 152 3.77 -13.92 -12.09
C GLU A 152 2.29 -14.41 -11.91
N PRO A 153 1.28 -13.64 -12.34
CA PRO A 153 1.40 -12.39 -13.08
C PRO A 153 1.53 -11.16 -12.17
N ALA A 154 2.50 -10.28 -12.45
CA ALA A 154 2.73 -9.04 -11.73
C ALA A 154 2.93 -7.85 -12.68
N LEU A 155 2.36 -6.71 -12.32
CA LEU A 155 2.53 -5.43 -13.00
C LEU A 155 2.96 -4.37 -11.98
N ALA A 156 3.86 -3.47 -12.38
CA ALA A 156 4.24 -2.33 -11.56
C ALA A 156 4.04 -1.02 -12.32
N VAL A 157 3.36 -0.08 -11.69
CA VAL A 157 3.16 1.28 -12.19
C VAL A 157 3.85 2.25 -11.25
N VAL A 158 4.69 3.13 -11.80
CA VAL A 158 5.43 4.14 -11.06
C VAL A 158 4.77 5.49 -11.30
N LEU A 159 4.25 6.10 -10.24
CA LEU A 159 3.78 7.49 -10.24
C LEU A 159 5.00 8.40 -10.22
N THR A 160 5.16 9.21 -11.26
CA THR A 160 6.30 10.12 -11.40
C THR A 160 6.07 11.42 -10.65
N ASN A 161 7.13 11.94 -10.05
CA ASN A 161 7.12 13.15 -9.22
C ASN A 161 6.12 13.04 -8.04
N ALA A 162 6.02 11.86 -7.44
CA ALA A 162 5.13 11.54 -6.33
C ALA A 162 5.96 11.01 -5.14
N ASP A 163 5.47 11.18 -3.93
CA ASP A 163 6.06 10.68 -2.68
C ASP A 163 5.07 9.76 -1.96
N HIS A 164 5.45 9.21 -0.83
CA HIS A 164 4.71 8.23 -0.02
C HIS A 164 3.27 8.65 0.32
N PHE A 165 3.03 9.94 0.53
CA PHE A 165 1.73 10.47 0.94
C PHE A 165 0.72 10.60 -0.21
N HIS A 166 1.11 10.34 -1.47
CA HIS A 166 0.20 10.36 -2.62
C HIS A 166 -0.87 9.25 -2.58
N PHE A 167 -0.70 8.31 -1.66
CA PHE A 167 -1.68 7.25 -1.39
C PHE A 167 -2.66 7.58 -0.24
N ASN A 168 -2.58 8.78 0.34
CA ASN A 168 -3.45 9.27 1.41
C ASN A 168 -4.55 10.21 0.86
N ASP A 169 -5.61 10.44 1.66
CA ASP A 169 -6.72 11.32 1.24
C ASP A 169 -6.33 12.79 1.09
N HIS A 170 -5.47 13.29 1.96
CA HIS A 170 -5.05 14.69 2.04
C HIS A 170 -3.55 14.80 1.75
N VAL A 171 -3.18 14.54 0.50
CA VAL A 171 -1.79 14.40 0.05
C VAL A 171 -0.93 15.58 0.46
N GLU A 172 -1.34 16.80 0.08
CA GLU A 172 -0.55 18.01 0.29
C GLU A 172 -0.34 18.29 1.79
N ALA A 173 -1.42 18.17 2.57
CA ALA A 173 -1.36 18.39 4.00
C ALA A 173 -0.54 17.31 4.73
N ALA A 174 -0.64 16.06 4.30
CA ALA A 174 0.13 14.97 4.87
C ALA A 174 1.62 15.09 4.54
N GLN A 175 1.96 15.43 3.30
CA GLN A 175 3.32 15.63 2.84
C GLN A 175 4.02 16.78 3.60
N ASP A 176 3.40 17.95 3.61
CA ASP A 176 3.96 19.12 4.27
C ASP A 176 3.99 18.96 5.80
N GLY A 177 2.97 18.30 6.36
CA GLY A 177 2.93 17.96 7.79
C GLY A 177 4.04 17.01 8.21
N TYR A 178 4.32 15.98 7.41
CA TYR A 178 5.44 15.07 7.65
C TYR A 178 6.78 15.78 7.59
N LYS A 179 7.00 16.59 6.54
CA LYS A 179 8.22 17.39 6.42
C LYS A 179 8.43 18.29 7.62
N ALA A 180 7.41 19.03 8.04
CA ALA A 180 7.45 19.90 9.21
C ALA A 180 7.71 19.12 10.52
N PHE A 181 7.14 17.92 10.65
CA PHE A 181 7.39 17.05 11.80
C PHE A 181 8.89 16.63 11.87
N ILE A 182 9.48 16.22 10.74
CA ILE A 182 10.91 15.86 10.70
C ILE A 182 11.80 17.07 10.95
N GLU A 183 11.47 18.26 10.43
CA GLU A 183 12.19 19.52 10.71
C GLU A 183 12.15 19.86 12.22
N ALA A 184 11.00 19.73 12.86
CA ALA A 184 10.85 19.96 14.29
C ALA A 184 11.64 18.94 15.14
N ALA A 185 11.61 17.67 14.76
CA ALA A 185 12.40 16.62 15.39
C ALA A 185 13.91 16.91 15.26
N ASN A 186 14.36 17.32 14.08
CA ASN A 186 15.76 17.66 13.79
C ASN A 186 16.29 18.83 14.66
N ALA A 187 15.44 19.84 14.93
CA ALA A 187 15.84 21.04 15.67
C ALA A 187 16.27 20.75 17.10
N ASN A 188 15.70 19.70 17.73
CA ASN A 188 15.97 19.33 19.14
C ASN A 188 16.75 18.01 19.27
N ALA A 189 17.26 17.46 18.17
CA ALA A 189 17.90 16.16 18.12
C ALA A 189 19.35 16.19 18.62
N ASP A 190 19.81 15.06 19.15
CA ASP A 190 21.24 14.77 19.30
C ASP A 190 21.91 14.62 17.92
N GLU A 191 23.24 14.42 17.89
CA GLU A 191 23.97 14.38 16.63
C GLU A 191 23.60 13.18 15.74
N GLU A 192 23.31 12.03 16.32
CA GLU A 192 22.95 10.81 15.60
C GLU A 192 21.55 10.96 14.96
N THR A 193 20.56 11.36 15.77
CA THR A 193 19.19 11.63 15.31
C THR A 193 19.16 12.73 14.25
N ARG A 194 19.98 13.80 14.44
CA ARG A 194 20.08 14.89 13.47
C ARG A 194 20.65 14.41 12.12
N ARG A 195 21.60 13.47 12.14
CA ARG A 195 22.12 12.89 10.90
C ARG A 195 21.04 12.11 10.16
N ALA A 196 20.27 11.29 10.86
CA ALA A 196 19.17 10.52 10.28
C ALA A 196 18.06 11.43 9.73
N THR A 197 17.62 12.42 10.51
CA THR A 197 16.57 13.37 10.07
C THR A 197 17.02 14.22 8.88
N ASN A 198 18.27 14.65 8.83
CA ASN A 198 18.82 15.37 7.68
C ASN A 198 18.83 14.49 6.41
N ALA A 199 19.12 13.21 6.52
CA ALA A 199 19.05 12.30 5.39
C ALA A 199 17.60 12.20 4.84
N ILE A 200 16.61 12.08 5.72
CA ILE A 200 15.20 12.07 5.33
C ILE A 200 14.82 13.41 4.68
N LEU A 201 15.15 14.54 5.32
CA LEU A 201 14.83 15.88 4.78
C LEU A 201 15.45 16.14 3.41
N SER A 202 16.62 15.57 3.13
CA SER A 202 17.31 15.75 1.85
C SER A 202 16.55 15.13 0.67
N VAL A 203 15.68 14.16 0.93
CA VAL A 203 14.87 13.46 -0.08
C VAL A 203 13.38 13.83 -0.03
N THR A 204 12.90 14.39 1.09
CA THR A 204 11.50 14.77 1.27
C THR A 204 11.24 16.14 0.65
N LYS A 205 10.53 16.18 -0.47
CA LYS A 205 10.11 17.43 -1.12
C LYS A 205 8.86 18.01 -0.47
N PRO A 206 8.66 19.35 -0.52
CA PRO A 206 7.37 19.95 -0.18
C PRO A 206 6.33 19.57 -1.25
N SER A 207 5.05 19.60 -0.87
CA SER A 207 3.94 19.22 -1.75
C SER A 207 3.90 20.05 -3.03
N THR A 208 4.33 21.31 -2.97
CA THR A 208 4.37 22.24 -4.12
C THR A 208 5.36 21.84 -5.22
N GLU A 209 6.29 20.96 -4.94
CA GLU A 209 7.27 20.45 -5.91
C GLU A 209 6.89 19.06 -6.44
N LEU A 210 5.77 18.50 -6.00
CA LEU A 210 5.28 17.19 -6.38
C LEU A 210 4.04 17.29 -7.28
N VAL A 211 3.66 16.18 -7.89
CA VAL A 211 2.40 16.11 -8.66
C VAL A 211 1.22 16.34 -7.71
N PRO A 212 0.16 17.05 -8.12
CA PRO A 212 -1.01 17.23 -7.27
C PRO A 212 -1.63 15.87 -6.85
N GLY A 213 -2.03 15.75 -5.58
CA GLY A 213 -2.65 14.53 -5.06
C GLY A 213 -3.89 14.09 -5.83
N SER A 214 -4.68 15.05 -6.32
CA SER A 214 -5.85 14.77 -7.16
C SER A 214 -5.50 14.06 -8.48
N HIS A 215 -4.30 14.31 -9.03
CA HIS A 215 -3.82 13.62 -10.23
C HIS A 215 -3.43 12.18 -9.91
N ALA A 216 -2.66 11.97 -8.85
CA ALA A 216 -2.30 10.62 -8.39
C ALA A 216 -3.54 9.79 -8.06
N HIS A 217 -4.54 10.37 -7.39
CA HIS A 217 -5.80 9.69 -7.06
C HIS A 217 -6.58 9.23 -8.29
N LYS A 218 -6.62 10.03 -9.38
CA LYS A 218 -7.25 9.59 -10.64
C LYS A 218 -6.58 8.35 -11.21
N LEU A 219 -5.24 8.32 -11.21
CA LEU A 219 -4.47 7.18 -11.72
C LEU A 219 -4.68 5.94 -10.85
N ILE A 220 -4.57 6.07 -9.52
CA ILE A 220 -4.78 4.97 -8.57
C ILE A 220 -6.19 4.41 -8.69
N ASN A 221 -7.20 5.27 -8.77
CA ASN A 221 -8.61 4.89 -8.90
C ASN A 221 -8.85 4.13 -10.21
N GLY A 222 -8.42 4.70 -11.34
CA GLY A 222 -8.63 4.07 -12.65
C GLY A 222 -7.92 2.73 -12.80
N LEU A 223 -6.65 2.66 -12.39
CA LEU A 223 -5.87 1.42 -12.44
C LEU A 223 -6.40 0.37 -11.48
N GLY A 224 -6.83 0.79 -10.28
CA GLY A 224 -7.37 -0.13 -9.29
C GLY A 224 -8.69 -0.76 -9.73
N VAL A 225 -9.62 0.03 -10.28
CA VAL A 225 -10.86 -0.50 -10.88
C VAL A 225 -10.52 -1.44 -12.03
N ALA A 226 -9.65 -1.03 -12.96
CA ALA A 226 -9.27 -1.89 -14.09
C ALA A 226 -8.64 -3.22 -13.61
N HIS A 227 -7.79 -3.17 -12.57
CA HIS A 227 -7.16 -4.37 -12.02
C HIS A 227 -8.17 -5.33 -11.40
N PHE A 228 -9.04 -4.84 -10.52
CA PHE A 228 -10.01 -5.69 -9.86
C PHE A 228 -11.13 -6.15 -10.82
N ASP A 229 -11.56 -5.31 -11.77
CA ASP A 229 -12.54 -5.71 -12.80
C ASP A 229 -11.98 -6.79 -13.72
N ALA A 230 -10.71 -6.70 -14.12
CA ALA A 230 -10.07 -7.71 -14.96
C ALA A 230 -9.94 -9.07 -14.27
N HIS A 231 -9.69 -9.08 -12.96
CA HIS A 231 -9.29 -10.30 -12.25
C HIS A 231 -10.33 -10.84 -11.27
N LEU A 232 -11.35 -10.05 -10.92
CA LEU A 232 -12.45 -10.48 -10.05
C LEU A 232 -13.79 -10.55 -10.79
N ASN A 233 -13.98 -9.73 -11.83
CA ASN A 233 -15.24 -9.64 -12.56
C ASN A 233 -15.17 -10.15 -14.02
N ASP A 234 -14.03 -10.68 -14.45
CA ASP A 234 -13.80 -11.18 -15.82
C ASP A 234 -14.11 -10.15 -16.93
N HIS A 235 -13.92 -8.87 -16.65
CA HIS A 235 -14.15 -7.81 -17.62
C HIS A 235 -12.96 -7.69 -18.59
N GLY A 236 -13.07 -8.34 -19.77
CA GLY A 236 -12.01 -8.37 -20.78
C GLY A 236 -11.50 -7.00 -21.21
N GLY A 237 -12.37 -5.99 -21.32
CA GLY A 237 -11.96 -4.61 -21.62
C GLY A 237 -11.08 -3.97 -20.54
N ALA A 238 -11.21 -4.37 -19.28
CA ALA A 238 -10.36 -3.91 -18.19
C ALA A 238 -8.95 -4.52 -18.28
N ALA A 239 -8.85 -5.79 -18.68
CA ALA A 239 -7.58 -6.44 -18.94
C ALA A 239 -6.81 -5.78 -20.11
N ASP A 240 -7.52 -5.36 -21.17
CA ASP A 240 -6.93 -4.63 -22.30
C ASP A 240 -6.32 -3.29 -21.87
N ILE A 241 -6.95 -2.60 -20.92
CA ILE A 241 -6.41 -1.35 -20.34
C ILE A 241 -5.06 -1.62 -19.67
N LEU A 242 -4.97 -2.66 -18.86
CA LEU A 242 -3.74 -2.99 -18.12
C LEU A 242 -2.60 -3.49 -19.02
N GLN A 243 -2.93 -4.09 -20.18
CA GLN A 243 -1.96 -4.58 -21.17
C GLN A 243 -1.63 -3.54 -22.25
N GLY A 244 -2.38 -2.44 -22.31
CA GLY A 244 -2.23 -1.38 -23.28
C GLY A 244 -1.05 -0.45 -23.00
N ASP A 245 -0.91 0.56 -23.85
CA ASP A 245 0.04 1.66 -23.63
C ASP A 245 -0.52 2.60 -22.54
N LEU A 246 -0.31 2.22 -21.27
CA LEU A 246 -0.75 3.01 -20.12
C LEU A 246 -0.32 4.49 -20.19
N PRO A 247 0.94 4.84 -20.55
CA PRO A 247 1.34 6.22 -20.75
C PRO A 247 0.47 6.97 -21.77
N ALA A 248 0.14 6.37 -22.91
CA ALA A 248 -0.70 6.99 -23.92
C ALA A 248 -2.16 7.12 -23.46
N LEU A 249 -2.69 6.13 -22.74
CA LEU A 249 -4.04 6.19 -22.17
C LEU A 249 -4.17 7.27 -21.10
N LEU A 250 -3.14 7.42 -20.25
CA LEU A 250 -3.13 8.39 -19.14
C LEU A 250 -2.81 9.81 -19.59
N ALA A 251 -2.10 10.02 -20.71
CA ALA A 251 -1.79 11.33 -21.25
C ALA A 251 -3.02 12.07 -21.81
N ASN A 252 -4.11 11.39 -22.07
CA ASN A 252 -5.34 11.92 -22.65
C ASN A 252 -6.45 12.21 -21.62
N GLN A 253 -6.18 12.09 -20.32
CA GLN A 253 -7.10 12.38 -19.22
C GLN A 253 -6.68 13.66 -18.46
#